data_7d8d0de5d62c6675052919d80402e5c2
#
_entry.id   7d8d0de5d62c6675052919d80402e5c2
#
_cell.length_a   1.000
_cell.length_b   1.000
_cell.length_c   1.000
_cell.angle_alpha   90.00
_cell.angle_beta   90.00
_cell.angle_gamma   90.00
#
_symmetry.space_group_name_H-M   'P 1'
#
loop_
_entity.id
_entity.type
_entity.pdbx_description
1 polymer ?
#
loop_
_entity_poly.entity_id
_entity_poly.type
_entity_poly.pdbx_seq_one_letter_code
_entity_poly.pdbx_strand_id
1 'polypeptide(L)'
;MSVLVNKDSKIIVQGFTGGEGTFHAGQMIDYGTNVVGGVTPGKGGQEHLGKPVFNTVKESVDNVQADTSIIFVPPAFAADAIMESAEAGIKVIICITEGIPTADMVKVKAYLENKDCTLIGPNCPGVITPDEAKVGIMPGFIFKKGNVGIVSKSGTLTYEAADQVVKQGYGITTAIGIGGDPIIGTTTQQAVELLMNDDETEAIVMIGEIGGQ
;
A
#
# COMPACT_ATOMS: atom_id res chain seq x y z
N MET A 1 -16.32 5.09 -6.54
CA MET A 1 -15.33 4.00 -6.90
C MET A 1 -14.13 4.17 -5.98
N SER A 2 -13.66 3.09 -5.39
CA SER A 2 -12.49 3.12 -4.52
C SER A 2 -11.22 3.44 -5.31
N VAL A 3 -10.35 4.24 -4.70
CA VAL A 3 -9.10 4.68 -5.31
C VAL A 3 -7.98 3.70 -4.94
N LEU A 4 -7.21 3.24 -5.93
CA LEU A 4 -6.07 2.31 -5.82
C LEU A 4 -6.43 0.88 -5.43
N VAL A 5 -7.14 0.65 -4.32
CA VAL A 5 -7.46 -0.68 -3.81
C VAL A 5 -8.93 -0.82 -3.47
N ASN A 6 -9.50 -2.00 -3.74
CA ASN A 6 -10.89 -2.33 -3.48
C ASN A 6 -11.05 -3.83 -3.10
N LYS A 7 -12.29 -4.27 -2.92
CA LYS A 7 -12.61 -5.66 -2.56
C LYS A 7 -12.16 -6.70 -3.61
N ASP A 8 -11.98 -6.29 -4.87
CA ASP A 8 -11.61 -7.18 -5.97
C ASP A 8 -10.08 -7.19 -6.20
N SER A 9 -9.32 -6.28 -5.57
CA SER A 9 -7.86 -6.23 -5.63
C SER A 9 -7.26 -7.53 -5.11
N LYS A 10 -6.32 -8.12 -5.87
CA LYS A 10 -5.65 -9.36 -5.53
C LYS A 10 -4.26 -9.08 -4.96
N ILE A 11 -4.17 -9.11 -3.64
CA ILE A 11 -2.99 -8.66 -2.91
C ILE A 11 -2.01 -9.81 -2.67
N ILE A 12 -0.72 -9.58 -2.99
CA ILE A 12 0.39 -10.40 -2.52
C ILE A 12 1.24 -9.64 -1.52
N VAL A 13 1.84 -10.39 -0.58
CA VAL A 13 2.71 -9.85 0.46
C VAL A 13 4.14 -10.27 0.19
N GLN A 14 5.05 -9.34 -0.06
CA GLN A 14 6.48 -9.61 -0.13
C GLN A 14 7.10 -9.57 1.27
N GLY A 15 7.96 -10.53 1.58
CA GLY A 15 8.40 -10.79 2.95
C GLY A 15 7.35 -11.53 3.78
N PHE A 16 6.49 -12.30 3.12
CA PHE A 16 5.26 -12.90 3.67
C PHE A 16 5.51 -13.77 4.90
N THR A 17 6.59 -14.55 4.93
CA THR A 17 6.94 -15.45 6.04
C THR A 17 7.83 -14.81 7.10
N GLY A 18 8.16 -13.52 6.95
CA GLY A 18 8.84 -12.73 7.98
C GLY A 18 7.88 -12.29 9.09
N GLY A 19 8.41 -11.79 10.22
CA GLY A 19 7.60 -11.38 11.36
C GLY A 19 6.56 -10.31 11.01
N GLU A 20 6.99 -9.19 10.42
CA GLU A 20 6.12 -8.09 9.99
C GLU A 20 5.13 -8.53 8.89
N GLY A 21 5.65 -9.23 7.87
CA GLY A 21 4.80 -9.74 6.78
C GLY A 21 3.71 -10.68 7.29
N THR A 22 4.04 -11.61 8.19
CA THR A 22 3.08 -12.54 8.81
C THR A 22 2.03 -11.80 9.63
N PHE A 23 2.46 -10.89 10.52
CA PHE A 23 1.55 -10.16 11.40
C PHE A 23 0.58 -9.28 10.60
N HIS A 24 1.08 -8.46 9.71
CA HIS A 24 0.24 -7.54 8.95
C HIS A 24 -0.60 -8.23 7.89
N ALA A 25 -0.11 -9.31 7.27
CA ALA A 25 -0.93 -10.14 6.38
C ALA A 25 -2.12 -10.77 7.12
N GLY A 26 -1.91 -11.28 8.33
CA GLY A 26 -2.99 -11.76 9.20
C GLY A 26 -4.04 -10.68 9.47
N GLN A 27 -3.59 -9.46 9.84
CA GLN A 27 -4.49 -8.32 10.07
C GLN A 27 -5.25 -7.87 8.81
N MET A 28 -4.65 -7.98 7.63
CA MET A 28 -5.33 -7.70 6.35
C MET A 28 -6.39 -8.77 6.04
N ILE A 29 -6.06 -10.04 6.24
CA ILE A 29 -7.00 -11.16 6.06
C ILE A 29 -8.19 -11.04 7.03
N ASP A 30 -7.93 -10.75 8.30
CA ASP A 30 -8.97 -10.55 9.32
C ASP A 30 -9.88 -9.36 9.00
N TYR A 31 -9.35 -8.34 8.34
CA TYR A 31 -10.13 -7.20 7.85
C TYR A 31 -11.04 -7.55 6.66
N GLY A 32 -10.79 -8.66 5.99
CA GLY A 32 -11.51 -9.08 4.78
C GLY A 32 -10.81 -8.72 3.47
N THR A 33 -9.56 -8.21 3.54
CA THR A 33 -8.76 -7.94 2.36
C THR A 33 -8.44 -9.22 1.60
N ASN A 34 -8.57 -9.21 0.29
CA ASN A 34 -8.35 -10.36 -0.57
C ASN A 34 -6.84 -10.61 -0.78
N VAL A 35 -6.18 -11.11 0.27
CA VAL A 35 -4.78 -11.59 0.17
C VAL A 35 -4.79 -12.95 -0.52
N VAL A 36 -4.19 -13.04 -1.70
CA VAL A 36 -4.19 -14.24 -2.54
C VAL A 36 -2.92 -15.08 -2.42
N GLY A 37 -1.87 -14.55 -1.82
CA GLY A 37 -0.60 -15.24 -1.61
C GLY A 37 0.49 -14.32 -1.09
N GLY A 38 1.70 -14.82 -1.05
CA GLY A 38 2.86 -14.02 -0.71
C GLY A 38 4.13 -14.51 -1.37
N VAL A 39 5.17 -13.69 -1.30
CA VAL A 39 6.48 -13.96 -1.89
C VAL A 39 7.54 -14.00 -0.79
N THR A 40 8.26 -15.11 -0.74
CA THR A 40 9.48 -15.26 0.06
C THR A 40 10.43 -16.14 -0.72
N PRO A 41 11.52 -15.61 -1.27
CA PRO A 41 12.49 -16.37 -2.03
C PRO A 41 13.01 -17.60 -1.25
N GLY A 42 13.05 -18.76 -1.91
CA GLY A 42 13.46 -20.04 -1.31
C GLY A 42 12.38 -20.76 -0.52
N LYS A 43 11.16 -20.19 -0.40
CA LYS A 43 10.01 -20.83 0.28
C LYS A 43 8.82 -21.09 -0.65
N GLY A 44 9.00 -20.95 -1.95
CA GLY A 44 7.97 -21.27 -2.94
C GLY A 44 7.46 -22.70 -2.82
N GLY A 45 6.15 -22.87 -3.03
CA GLY A 45 5.47 -24.16 -2.88
C GLY A 45 5.01 -24.49 -1.46
N GLN A 46 5.35 -23.66 -0.47
CA GLN A 46 4.82 -23.78 0.89
C GLN A 46 3.46 -23.05 1.02
N GLU A 47 2.77 -23.31 2.11
CA GLU A 47 1.58 -22.57 2.53
C GLU A 47 1.88 -21.77 3.78
N HIS A 48 1.36 -20.52 3.87
CA HIS A 48 1.49 -19.66 5.03
C HIS A 48 0.19 -18.85 5.21
N LEU A 49 -0.36 -18.82 6.42
CA LEU A 49 -1.66 -18.21 6.71
C LEU A 49 -2.80 -18.72 5.78
N GLY A 50 -2.75 -19.99 5.37
CA GLY A 50 -3.72 -20.58 4.45
C GLY A 50 -3.61 -20.07 3.01
N LYS A 51 -2.46 -19.46 2.63
CA LYS A 51 -2.21 -18.91 1.30
C LYS A 51 -0.90 -19.44 0.72
N PRO A 52 -0.82 -19.58 -0.63
CA PRO A 52 0.40 -20.06 -1.28
C PRO A 52 1.56 -19.06 -1.13
N VAL A 53 2.76 -19.60 -1.00
CA VAL A 53 4.03 -18.87 -1.01
C VAL A 53 4.72 -19.09 -2.35
N PHE A 54 5.19 -18.04 -2.98
CA PHE A 54 5.92 -18.02 -4.24
C PHE A 54 7.37 -17.58 -4.02
N ASN A 55 8.27 -17.95 -4.94
CA ASN A 55 9.65 -17.46 -4.91
C ASN A 55 9.79 -16.08 -5.54
N THR A 56 8.92 -15.72 -6.50
CA THR A 56 8.97 -14.46 -7.24
C THR A 56 7.58 -13.84 -7.37
N VAL A 57 7.55 -12.52 -7.59
CA VAL A 57 6.31 -11.80 -7.90
C VAL A 57 5.70 -12.30 -9.21
N LYS A 58 6.55 -12.60 -10.21
CA LYS A 58 6.09 -13.15 -11.49
C LYS A 58 5.32 -14.45 -11.32
N GLU A 59 5.83 -15.38 -10.50
CA GLU A 59 5.10 -16.61 -10.18
C GLU A 59 3.73 -16.33 -9.57
N SER A 60 3.61 -15.34 -8.69
CA SER A 60 2.32 -14.97 -8.10
C SER A 60 1.34 -14.38 -9.11
N VAL A 61 1.81 -13.55 -10.03
CA VAL A 61 0.98 -13.02 -11.12
C VAL A 61 0.46 -14.16 -12.00
N ASP A 62 1.33 -15.10 -12.38
CA ASP A 62 0.98 -16.21 -13.26
C ASP A 62 0.00 -17.21 -12.61
N ASN A 63 0.11 -17.45 -11.30
CA ASN A 63 -0.67 -18.48 -10.61
C ASN A 63 -1.96 -17.95 -9.96
N VAL A 64 -1.92 -16.76 -9.36
CA VAL A 64 -3.07 -16.19 -8.62
C VAL A 64 -3.55 -14.86 -9.19
N GLN A 65 -2.96 -14.40 -10.30
CA GLN A 65 -3.33 -13.17 -11.00
C GLN A 65 -3.26 -11.94 -10.06
N ALA A 66 -2.21 -11.87 -9.25
CA ALA A 66 -1.97 -10.74 -8.37
C ALA A 66 -1.87 -9.43 -9.16
N ASP A 67 -2.50 -8.38 -8.67
CA ASP A 67 -2.50 -7.04 -9.26
C ASP A 67 -1.92 -5.98 -8.31
N THR A 68 -1.85 -6.28 -7.02
CA THR A 68 -1.39 -5.39 -5.97
C THR A 68 -0.33 -6.09 -5.11
N SER A 69 0.79 -5.42 -4.85
CA SER A 69 1.88 -5.91 -4.01
C SER A 69 2.09 -5.00 -2.80
N ILE A 70 2.18 -5.60 -1.60
CA ILE A 70 2.62 -4.90 -0.40
C ILE A 70 3.96 -5.45 0.08
N ILE A 71 4.89 -4.56 0.45
CA ILE A 71 6.29 -4.88 0.68
C ILE A 71 6.65 -4.64 2.15
N PHE A 72 7.10 -5.72 2.83
CA PHE A 72 7.63 -5.74 4.19
C PHE A 72 9.07 -6.28 4.26
N VAL A 73 9.77 -6.34 3.14
CA VAL A 73 11.17 -6.82 3.12
C VAL A 73 12.12 -5.81 3.79
N PRO A 74 13.28 -6.25 4.29
CA PRO A 74 14.27 -5.34 4.86
C PRO A 74 14.72 -4.26 3.87
N PRO A 75 15.17 -3.07 4.36
CA PRO A 75 15.51 -1.91 3.52
C PRO A 75 16.48 -2.21 2.37
N ALA A 76 17.46 -3.08 2.60
CA ALA A 76 18.46 -3.44 1.60
C ALA A 76 17.88 -4.18 0.37
N PHE A 77 16.69 -4.74 0.48
CA PHE A 77 16.02 -5.50 -0.60
C PHE A 77 14.76 -4.83 -1.11
N ALA A 78 14.31 -3.75 -0.49
CA ALA A 78 13.03 -3.14 -0.80
C ALA A 78 13.00 -2.47 -2.19
N ALA A 79 14.09 -1.85 -2.61
CA ALA A 79 14.19 -1.28 -3.94
C ALA A 79 14.04 -2.34 -5.04
N ASP A 80 14.72 -3.48 -4.88
CA ASP A 80 14.61 -4.60 -5.82
C ASP A 80 13.19 -5.19 -5.81
N ALA A 81 12.57 -5.32 -4.64
CA ALA A 81 11.18 -5.79 -4.50
C ALA A 81 10.16 -4.88 -5.21
N ILE A 82 10.36 -3.56 -5.17
CA ILE A 82 9.54 -2.58 -5.92
C ILE A 82 9.71 -2.79 -7.42
N MET A 83 10.95 -2.85 -7.90
CA MET A 83 11.25 -3.02 -9.33
C MET A 83 10.77 -4.38 -9.86
N GLU A 84 10.92 -5.44 -9.08
CA GLU A 84 10.39 -6.79 -9.41
C GLU A 84 8.86 -6.75 -9.56
N SER A 85 8.15 -6.07 -8.66
CA SER A 85 6.69 -5.91 -8.77
C SER A 85 6.28 -5.20 -10.06
N ALA A 86 6.96 -4.11 -10.39
CA ALA A 86 6.69 -3.35 -11.61
C ALA A 86 6.99 -4.17 -12.87
N GLU A 87 8.10 -4.95 -12.88
CA GLU A 87 8.46 -5.83 -13.99
C GLU A 87 7.46 -6.96 -14.19
N ALA A 88 6.92 -7.50 -13.11
CA ALA A 88 5.91 -8.55 -13.14
C ALA A 88 4.53 -8.05 -13.59
N GLY A 89 4.33 -6.73 -13.75
CA GLY A 89 3.07 -6.15 -14.21
C GLY A 89 2.07 -5.81 -13.11
N ILE A 90 2.52 -5.76 -11.85
CA ILE A 90 1.70 -5.28 -10.72
C ILE A 90 1.30 -3.82 -10.95
N LYS A 91 0.03 -3.51 -10.72
CA LYS A 91 -0.54 -2.17 -10.95
C LYS A 91 -0.40 -1.23 -9.76
N VAL A 92 -0.55 -1.75 -8.55
CA VAL A 92 -0.41 -0.98 -7.31
C VAL A 92 0.66 -1.62 -6.45
N ILE A 93 1.69 -0.85 -6.12
CA ILE A 93 2.82 -1.28 -5.30
C ILE A 93 2.82 -0.42 -4.03
N ILE A 94 2.75 -1.05 -2.86
CA ILE A 94 2.73 -0.36 -1.57
C ILE A 94 3.95 -0.80 -0.79
N CYS A 95 4.88 0.12 -0.52
CA CYS A 95 6.11 -0.15 0.21
C CYS A 95 6.05 0.42 1.62
N ILE A 96 5.90 -0.47 2.60
CA ILE A 96 5.85 -0.08 4.02
C ILE A 96 7.25 0.19 4.56
N THR A 97 8.24 -0.51 4.04
CA THR A 97 9.63 -0.50 4.52
C THR A 97 10.17 0.93 4.68
N GLU A 98 10.71 1.19 5.85
CA GLU A 98 11.44 2.41 6.22
C GLU A 98 12.95 2.21 6.05
N GLY A 99 13.70 3.29 5.82
CA GLY A 99 15.15 3.28 5.80
C GLY A 99 15.78 2.78 4.50
N ILE A 100 15.06 2.82 3.39
CA ILE A 100 15.63 2.55 2.06
C ILE A 100 16.61 3.66 1.71
N PRO A 101 17.84 3.35 1.27
CA PRO A 101 18.80 4.38 0.85
C PRO A 101 18.21 5.29 -0.23
N THR A 102 18.34 6.61 -0.06
CA THR A 102 17.85 7.60 -1.03
C THR A 102 18.37 7.34 -2.45
N ALA A 103 19.64 6.94 -2.59
CA ALA A 103 20.24 6.61 -3.88
C ALA A 103 19.53 5.42 -4.58
N ASP A 104 19.01 4.46 -3.82
CA ASP A 104 18.27 3.33 -4.39
C ASP A 104 16.87 3.77 -4.81
N MET A 105 16.23 4.67 -4.07
CA MET A 105 14.94 5.25 -4.47
C MET A 105 15.05 6.15 -5.70
N VAL A 106 16.18 6.81 -5.95
CA VAL A 106 16.44 7.52 -7.22
C VAL A 106 16.41 6.54 -8.39
N LYS A 107 17.06 5.37 -8.25
CA LYS A 107 17.03 4.30 -9.28
C LYS A 107 15.61 3.77 -9.49
N VAL A 108 14.90 3.50 -8.39
CA VAL A 108 13.49 3.05 -8.44
C VAL A 108 12.64 4.05 -9.23
N LYS A 109 12.72 5.35 -8.92
CA LYS A 109 11.93 6.38 -9.64
C LYS A 109 12.22 6.38 -11.13
N ALA A 110 13.49 6.37 -11.52
CA ALA A 110 13.89 6.33 -12.93
C ALA A 110 13.39 5.03 -13.62
N TYR A 111 13.45 3.89 -12.93
CA TYR A 111 12.95 2.62 -13.45
C TYR A 111 11.43 2.62 -13.68
N LEU A 112 10.68 3.25 -12.77
CA LEU A 112 9.22 3.31 -12.84
C LEU A 112 8.67 4.31 -13.85
N GLU A 113 9.45 5.26 -14.37
CA GLU A 113 8.98 6.30 -15.33
C GLU A 113 8.23 5.74 -16.54
N ASN A 114 8.63 4.55 -17.00
CA ASN A 114 8.04 3.89 -18.18
C ASN A 114 7.21 2.64 -17.81
N LYS A 115 6.82 2.49 -16.55
CA LYS A 115 6.01 1.36 -16.09
C LYS A 115 4.58 1.82 -15.79
N ASP A 116 3.62 0.99 -16.15
CA ASP A 116 2.20 1.23 -15.88
C ASP A 116 1.85 0.71 -14.47
N CYS A 117 2.38 1.37 -13.46
CA CYS A 117 2.11 1.07 -12.05
C CYS A 117 2.16 2.31 -11.18
N THR A 118 1.49 2.26 -10.05
CA THR A 118 1.50 3.30 -9.02
C THR A 118 2.25 2.78 -7.79
N LEU A 119 3.28 3.51 -7.35
CA LEU A 119 4.02 3.22 -6.12
C LEU A 119 3.55 4.15 -5.00
N ILE A 120 3.10 3.58 -3.89
CA ILE A 120 2.80 4.27 -2.62
C ILE A 120 3.90 3.97 -1.62
N GLY A 121 4.45 4.99 -1.00
CA GLY A 121 5.64 4.88 -0.14
C GLY A 121 6.94 5.13 -0.89
N PRO A 122 8.09 4.75 -0.34
CA PRO A 122 8.30 3.95 0.88
C PRO A 122 7.96 4.68 2.19
N ASN A 123 8.20 4.00 3.32
CA ASN A 123 8.00 4.55 4.67
C ASN A 123 6.57 5.11 4.83
N CYS A 124 5.58 4.28 4.57
CA CYS A 124 4.18 4.68 4.56
C CYS A 124 3.31 3.67 5.33
N PRO A 125 2.12 4.09 5.80
CA PRO A 125 1.20 3.18 6.47
C PRO A 125 0.32 2.37 5.50
N GLY A 126 0.42 2.63 4.19
CA GLY A 126 -0.36 1.96 3.15
C GLY A 126 -1.60 2.72 2.71
N VAL A 127 -2.58 1.97 2.23
CA VAL A 127 -3.86 2.48 1.70
C VAL A 127 -5.01 1.70 2.32
N ILE A 128 -6.10 2.38 2.66
CA ILE A 128 -7.33 1.73 3.12
C ILE A 128 -8.55 2.34 2.42
N THR A 129 -9.39 1.48 1.87
CA THR A 129 -10.75 1.79 1.43
C THR A 129 -11.69 1.08 2.41
N PRO A 130 -12.35 1.80 3.33
CA PRO A 130 -13.15 1.20 4.37
C PRO A 130 -14.24 0.28 3.83
N ASP A 131 -14.43 -0.86 4.51
CA ASP A 131 -15.34 -1.95 4.16
C ASP A 131 -14.98 -2.72 2.87
N GLU A 132 -13.89 -2.36 2.20
CA GLU A 132 -13.44 -3.02 0.97
C GLU A 132 -12.06 -3.66 1.09
N ALA A 133 -11.02 -2.86 1.35
CA ALA A 133 -9.65 -3.36 1.46
C ALA A 133 -8.79 -2.48 2.36
N LYS A 134 -8.01 -3.12 3.20
CA LYS A 134 -6.91 -2.53 3.96
C LYS A 134 -5.63 -3.14 3.44
N VAL A 135 -4.77 -2.35 2.80
CA VAL A 135 -3.46 -2.79 2.29
C VAL A 135 -2.38 -1.97 2.97
N GLY A 136 -1.95 -2.44 4.11
CA GLY A 136 -1.01 -1.73 4.97
C GLY A 136 -1.18 -2.03 6.45
N ILE A 137 -0.63 -1.11 7.26
CA ILE A 137 -0.56 -1.23 8.73
C ILE A 137 -1.61 -0.39 9.46
N MET A 138 -2.47 0.35 8.73
CA MET A 138 -3.50 1.21 9.32
C MET A 138 -4.46 0.40 10.21
N PRO A 139 -4.84 0.91 11.39
CA PRO A 139 -5.81 0.25 12.26
C PRO A 139 -7.23 0.36 11.68
N GLY A 140 -7.71 -0.70 11.02
CA GLY A 140 -8.95 -0.69 10.25
C GLY A 140 -10.20 -0.26 11.03
N PHE A 141 -10.21 -0.48 12.34
CA PHE A 141 -11.37 -0.18 13.20
C PHE A 141 -11.69 1.31 13.37
N ILE A 142 -10.75 2.21 13.08
CA ILE A 142 -10.98 3.67 13.16
C ILE A 142 -11.56 4.24 11.86
N PHE A 143 -11.48 3.49 10.76
CA PHE A 143 -11.95 3.95 9.45
C PHE A 143 -13.37 3.43 9.20
N LYS A 144 -14.28 4.33 8.86
CA LYS A 144 -15.65 4.00 8.45
C LYS A 144 -15.90 4.57 7.07
N LYS A 145 -16.68 3.86 6.25
CA LYS A 145 -17.04 4.31 4.91
C LYS A 145 -17.81 5.63 4.94
N GLY A 146 -17.47 6.53 4.04
CA GLY A 146 -18.12 7.83 3.88
C GLY A 146 -17.62 8.59 2.66
N ASN A 147 -17.48 9.91 2.76
CA ASN A 147 -17.27 10.81 1.63
C ASN A 147 -16.00 11.68 1.73
N VAL A 148 -15.10 11.41 2.67
CA VAL A 148 -13.85 12.18 2.84
C VAL A 148 -12.65 11.37 2.43
N GLY A 149 -11.86 11.87 1.48
CA GLY A 149 -10.54 11.32 1.15
C GLY A 149 -9.46 11.83 2.11
N ILE A 150 -8.44 11.02 2.39
CA ILE A 150 -7.27 11.45 3.18
C ILE A 150 -5.99 11.19 2.37
N VAL A 151 -5.14 12.22 2.25
CA VAL A 151 -3.77 12.09 1.75
C VAL A 151 -2.82 12.56 2.83
N SER A 152 -1.87 11.71 3.22
CA SER A 152 -0.99 12.03 4.34
C SER A 152 0.44 11.55 4.13
N LYS A 153 1.40 12.39 4.51
CA LYS A 153 2.81 12.02 4.67
C LYS A 153 3.09 11.37 6.02
N SER A 154 2.24 11.62 7.03
CA SER A 154 2.41 11.13 8.39
C SER A 154 1.52 9.91 8.66
N GLY A 155 2.10 8.81 9.11
CA GLY A 155 1.33 7.64 9.55
C GLY A 155 0.41 7.97 10.72
N THR A 156 0.96 8.51 11.80
CA THR A 156 0.25 8.80 13.06
C THR A 156 -0.87 9.82 12.88
N LEU A 157 -0.60 10.93 12.19
CA LEU A 157 -1.61 11.97 11.95
C LEU A 157 -2.72 11.50 11.00
N THR A 158 -2.46 10.53 10.14
CA THR A 158 -3.50 9.88 9.33
C THR A 158 -4.57 9.25 10.22
N TYR A 159 -4.14 8.54 11.27
CA TYR A 159 -5.06 7.86 12.18
C TYR A 159 -5.88 8.85 13.01
N GLU A 160 -5.22 9.89 13.52
CA GLU A 160 -5.90 10.95 14.28
C GLU A 160 -6.92 11.70 13.42
N ALA A 161 -6.56 12.07 12.19
CA ALA A 161 -7.48 12.75 11.28
C ALA A 161 -8.68 11.87 10.91
N ALA A 162 -8.44 10.59 10.62
CA ALA A 162 -9.52 9.65 10.31
C ALA A 162 -10.49 9.48 11.48
N ASP A 163 -9.97 9.33 12.71
CA ASP A 163 -10.79 9.20 13.92
C ASP A 163 -11.63 10.47 14.15
N GLN A 164 -11.04 11.65 13.98
CA GLN A 164 -11.76 12.93 14.10
C GLN A 164 -12.85 13.09 13.04
N VAL A 165 -12.57 12.79 11.77
CA VAL A 165 -13.55 12.83 10.69
C VAL A 165 -14.73 11.91 11.00
N VAL A 166 -14.46 10.68 11.44
CA VAL A 166 -15.49 9.70 11.77
C VAL A 166 -16.31 10.13 13.00
N LYS A 167 -15.68 10.72 14.03
CA LYS A 167 -16.38 11.25 15.22
C LYS A 167 -17.30 12.43 14.91
N GLN A 168 -17.02 13.18 13.85
CA GLN A 168 -17.89 14.27 13.38
C GLN A 168 -19.08 13.78 12.53
N GLY A 169 -19.23 12.46 12.36
CA GLY A 169 -20.34 11.86 11.62
C GLY A 169 -20.10 11.74 10.11
N TYR A 170 -18.89 12.05 9.66
CA TYR A 170 -18.45 11.77 8.29
C TYR A 170 -17.84 10.36 8.22
N GLY A 171 -17.30 10.01 7.07
CA GLY A 171 -16.57 8.77 6.88
C GLY A 171 -15.53 8.94 5.78
N ILE A 172 -14.76 7.90 5.55
CA ILE A 172 -13.60 7.92 4.66
C ILE A 172 -13.93 7.17 3.36
N THR A 173 -13.66 7.77 2.20
CA THR A 173 -13.69 7.07 0.91
C THR A 173 -12.43 6.22 0.74
N THR A 174 -11.27 6.87 0.78
CA THR A 174 -9.96 6.21 0.75
C THR A 174 -8.97 7.06 1.54
N ALA A 175 -8.16 6.42 2.39
CA ALA A 175 -7.01 7.06 3.01
C ALA A 175 -5.72 6.53 2.38
N ILE A 176 -4.89 7.44 1.88
CA ILE A 176 -3.63 7.17 1.20
C ILE A 176 -2.50 7.75 2.04
N GLY A 177 -1.71 6.88 2.67
CA GLY A 177 -0.46 7.27 3.31
C GLY A 177 0.67 7.22 2.29
N ILE A 178 1.17 8.37 1.85
CA ILE A 178 2.16 8.43 0.76
C ILE A 178 3.61 8.30 1.22
N GLY A 179 3.84 8.36 2.54
CA GLY A 179 5.17 8.27 3.14
C GLY A 179 5.88 9.61 3.34
N GLY A 180 6.81 9.62 4.29
CA GLY A 180 7.57 10.81 4.72
C GLY A 180 8.98 10.92 4.12
N ASP A 181 9.44 9.94 3.35
CA ASP A 181 10.78 9.93 2.79
C ASP A 181 11.00 11.04 1.74
N PRO A 182 12.24 11.52 1.53
CA PRO A 182 12.55 12.55 0.55
C PRO A 182 12.18 12.16 -0.89
N ILE A 183 12.27 10.88 -1.23
CA ILE A 183 11.92 10.33 -2.54
C ILE A 183 10.84 9.27 -2.34
N ILE A 184 9.62 9.62 -2.73
CA ILE A 184 8.44 8.76 -2.66
C ILE A 184 7.91 8.43 -4.06
N GLY A 185 7.13 7.39 -4.16
CA GLY A 185 6.50 6.95 -5.42
C GLY A 185 5.50 7.97 -5.94
N THR A 186 4.42 8.15 -5.20
CA THR A 186 3.31 9.05 -5.52
C THR A 186 3.41 10.33 -4.70
N THR A 187 3.39 11.48 -5.36
CA THR A 187 3.42 12.80 -4.70
C THR A 187 2.07 13.13 -4.07
N THR A 188 2.05 14.13 -3.17
CA THR A 188 0.80 14.67 -2.58
C THR A 188 -0.16 15.12 -3.68
N GLN A 189 0.34 15.83 -4.71
CA GLN A 189 -0.47 16.29 -5.83
C GLN A 189 -1.12 15.10 -6.56
N GLN A 190 -0.35 14.10 -6.94
CA GLN A 190 -0.87 12.91 -7.64
C GLN A 190 -1.92 12.17 -6.82
N ALA A 191 -1.70 12.01 -5.51
CA ALA A 191 -2.67 11.36 -4.64
C ALA A 191 -3.96 12.17 -4.48
N VAL A 192 -3.87 13.50 -4.40
CA VAL A 192 -5.04 14.41 -4.41
C VAL A 192 -5.80 14.29 -5.74
N GLU A 193 -5.10 14.30 -6.88
CA GLU A 193 -5.72 14.13 -8.19
C GLU A 193 -6.49 12.80 -8.32
N LEU A 194 -5.96 11.72 -7.75
CA LEU A 194 -6.66 10.43 -7.71
C LEU A 194 -7.99 10.52 -6.94
N LEU A 195 -7.98 11.19 -5.78
CA LEU A 195 -9.20 11.39 -4.97
C LEU A 195 -10.18 12.39 -5.60
N MET A 196 -9.68 13.41 -6.28
CA MET A 196 -10.54 14.38 -7.01
C MET A 196 -11.28 13.75 -8.19
N ASN A 197 -10.75 12.66 -8.75
CA ASN A 197 -11.37 11.91 -9.84
C ASN A 197 -12.30 10.79 -9.33
N ASP A 198 -12.49 10.67 -8.03
CA ASP A 198 -13.41 9.72 -7.42
C ASP A 198 -14.75 10.39 -7.11
N ASP A 199 -15.81 9.94 -7.76
CA ASP A 199 -17.15 10.50 -7.63
C ASP A 199 -17.74 10.37 -6.21
N GLU A 200 -17.21 9.50 -5.36
CA GLU A 200 -17.63 9.31 -3.98
C GLU A 200 -16.91 10.28 -3.01
N THR A 201 -15.82 10.90 -3.44
CA THR A 201 -15.02 11.81 -2.60
C THR A 201 -15.51 13.25 -2.74
N GLU A 202 -16.15 13.78 -1.69
CA GLU A 202 -16.69 15.15 -1.65
C GLU A 202 -15.74 16.17 -0.99
N ALA A 203 -14.83 15.67 -0.13
CA ALA A 203 -13.84 16.49 0.56
C ALA A 203 -12.52 15.74 0.74
N ILE A 204 -11.40 16.47 0.84
CA ILE A 204 -10.08 15.89 1.01
C ILE A 204 -9.40 16.53 2.21
N VAL A 205 -8.92 15.70 3.14
CA VAL A 205 -8.00 16.09 4.20
C VAL A 205 -6.58 15.81 3.74
N MET A 206 -5.77 16.86 3.64
CA MET A 206 -4.37 16.77 3.25
C MET A 206 -3.44 17.05 4.42
N ILE A 207 -2.53 16.13 4.71
CA ILE A 207 -1.56 16.24 5.81
C ILE A 207 -0.15 16.23 5.22
N GLY A 208 0.49 17.39 5.31
CA GLY A 208 1.89 17.55 4.92
C GLY A 208 2.85 17.24 6.06
N GLU A 209 4.12 17.51 5.80
CA GLU A 209 5.22 17.36 6.76
C GLU A 209 6.15 18.56 6.65
N ILE A 210 6.74 18.99 7.78
CA ILE A 210 7.70 20.10 7.81
C ILE A 210 8.92 19.72 6.95
N GLY A 211 9.27 20.59 6.00
CA GLY A 211 10.36 20.36 5.04
C GLY A 211 10.00 19.42 3.88
N GLY A 212 8.76 18.90 3.82
CA GLY A 212 8.25 18.15 2.66
C GLY A 212 7.81 19.08 1.52
N GLN A 213 7.88 18.55 0.28
CA GLN A 213 7.35 19.22 -0.92
C GLN A 213 5.95 18.73 -1.23
#